data_00715a8317a4322638cabdfa54056339
#
_entry.id   00715a8317a4322638cabdfa54056339
#
_cell.length_a   1.000
_cell.length_b   1.000
_cell.length_c   1.000
_cell.angle_alpha   90.00
_cell.angle_beta   90.00
_cell.angle_gamma   90.00
#
_symmetry.space_group_name_H-M   'P 1'
#
loop_
_entity.id
_entity.type
_entity.pdbx_description
1 polymer ?
#
loop_
_entity_poly.entity_id
_entity_poly.type
_entity_poly.pdbx_seq_one_letter_code
_entity_poly.pdbx_strand_id
1 'polypeptide(L)'
;MKSRYASDRGLTARMTGTMFLLGLLYVVFIAVLIAIGLNAAFVLVLAVGLLFAQWFFSDSIALHSMGAREVTPEQAPQLHGIVDRLCAMAEMPKPRVAIADVDMPNAFATGRSPHRSVVCVTTGLLRRLDEQELEGVLSHELSHVAHRDVLVMTIASVAGVAAGFLTRMALWGGMGRRDQNTALVSLAIIAVSALVYAV
;
A
#
# COMPACT_ATOMS: atom_id res chain seq x y z
N MET A 1 -6.27 13.31 -23.49
CA MET A 1 -4.80 13.51 -23.54
C MET A 1 -4.15 12.14 -23.45
N LYS A 2 -3.27 11.79 -24.40
CA LYS A 2 -2.51 10.52 -24.34
C LYS A 2 -1.30 10.76 -23.43
N SER A 3 -1.20 10.00 -22.34
CA SER A 3 -0.01 9.99 -21.49
C SER A 3 1.25 9.76 -22.33
N ARG A 4 2.33 10.51 -22.07
CA ARG A 4 3.65 10.33 -22.70
C ARG A 4 4.33 9.02 -22.30
N TYR A 5 3.84 8.37 -21.24
CA TYR A 5 4.35 7.07 -20.82
C TYR A 5 3.86 5.99 -21.80
N ALA A 6 4.80 5.34 -22.47
CA ALA A 6 4.50 4.17 -23.30
C ALA A 6 3.89 3.08 -22.41
N SER A 7 2.75 2.51 -22.83
CA SER A 7 2.15 1.42 -22.07
C SER A 7 3.07 0.20 -22.12
N ASP A 8 3.66 -0.16 -20.99
CA ASP A 8 4.46 -1.38 -20.86
C ASP A 8 3.52 -2.56 -20.64
N ARG A 9 3.40 -3.41 -21.67
CA ARG A 9 2.58 -4.62 -21.61
C ARG A 9 3.11 -5.64 -20.60
N GLY A 10 4.44 -5.67 -20.40
CA GLY A 10 5.07 -6.55 -19.42
C GLY A 10 4.73 -6.13 -17.99
N LEU A 11 4.80 -4.84 -17.70
CA LEU A 11 4.39 -4.27 -16.42
C LEU A 11 2.89 -4.52 -16.16
N THR A 12 2.04 -4.23 -17.14
CA THR A 12 0.59 -4.46 -17.01
C THR A 12 0.27 -5.94 -16.74
N ALA A 13 0.95 -6.87 -17.40
CA ALA A 13 0.74 -8.31 -17.17
C ALA A 13 1.16 -8.72 -15.74
N ARG A 14 2.29 -8.21 -15.25
CA ARG A 14 2.75 -8.48 -13.87
C ARG A 14 1.77 -7.90 -12.84
N MET A 15 1.35 -6.66 -13.00
CA MET A 15 0.35 -6.02 -12.14
C MET A 15 -0.96 -6.81 -12.12
N THR A 16 -1.47 -7.22 -13.30
CA THR A 16 -2.69 -8.02 -13.40
C THR A 16 -2.51 -9.39 -12.72
N GLY A 17 -1.36 -10.03 -12.89
CA GLY A 17 -1.02 -11.29 -12.23
C GLY A 17 -0.99 -11.15 -10.71
N THR A 18 -0.33 -10.12 -10.19
CA THR A 18 -0.30 -9.82 -8.75
C THR A 18 -1.70 -9.55 -8.20
N MET A 19 -2.51 -8.75 -8.89
CA MET A 19 -3.90 -8.47 -8.48
C MET A 19 -4.75 -9.74 -8.46
N PHE A 20 -4.59 -10.63 -9.46
CA PHE A 20 -5.28 -11.91 -9.49
C PHE A 20 -4.88 -12.81 -8.32
N LEU A 21 -3.58 -12.92 -8.02
CA LEU A 21 -3.08 -13.72 -6.89
C LEU A 21 -3.57 -13.18 -5.54
N LEU A 22 -3.55 -11.87 -5.36
CA LEU A 22 -4.09 -11.23 -4.16
C LEU A 22 -5.60 -11.48 -4.03
N GLY A 23 -6.36 -11.34 -5.11
CA GLY A 23 -7.79 -11.65 -5.13
C GLY A 23 -8.07 -13.10 -4.75
N LEU A 24 -7.32 -14.05 -5.32
CA LEU A 24 -7.43 -15.48 -4.98
C LEU A 24 -7.13 -15.72 -3.50
N LEU A 25 -6.11 -15.09 -2.96
CA LEU A 25 -5.75 -15.17 -1.55
C LEU A 25 -6.90 -14.72 -0.65
N TYR A 26 -7.55 -13.60 -0.96
CA TYR A 26 -8.72 -13.13 -0.19
C TYR A 26 -9.90 -14.11 -0.27
N VAL A 27 -10.15 -14.69 -1.45
CA VAL A 27 -11.21 -15.70 -1.62
C VAL A 27 -10.93 -16.93 -0.75
N VAL A 28 -9.71 -17.45 -0.78
CA VAL A 28 -9.30 -18.59 0.05
C VAL A 28 -9.44 -18.25 1.53
N PHE A 29 -9.03 -17.07 1.95
CA PHE A 29 -9.15 -16.62 3.32
C PHE A 29 -10.62 -16.57 3.80
N ILE A 30 -11.51 -15.98 3.00
CA ILE A 30 -12.94 -15.93 3.29
C ILE A 30 -13.53 -17.34 3.37
N ALA A 31 -13.16 -18.23 2.43
CA ALA A 31 -13.61 -19.61 2.42
C ALA A 31 -13.19 -20.36 3.70
N VAL A 32 -11.96 -20.14 4.19
CA VAL A 32 -11.48 -20.70 5.45
C VAL A 32 -12.31 -20.19 6.63
N LEU A 33 -12.60 -18.90 6.72
CA LEU A 33 -13.42 -18.33 7.80
C LEU A 33 -14.84 -18.93 7.83
N ILE A 34 -15.44 -19.16 6.68
CA ILE A 34 -16.74 -19.81 6.54
C ILE A 34 -16.65 -21.29 6.95
N ALA A 35 -15.60 -21.99 6.54
CA ALA A 35 -15.39 -23.41 6.83
C ALA A 35 -15.21 -23.68 8.32
N ILE A 36 -14.67 -22.75 9.11
CA ILE A 36 -14.56 -22.85 10.57
C ILE A 36 -15.85 -22.44 11.32
N GLY A 37 -16.96 -22.21 10.58
CA GLY A 37 -18.28 -22.01 11.14
C GLY A 37 -18.69 -20.55 11.39
N LEU A 38 -17.93 -19.57 10.89
CA LEU A 38 -18.37 -18.18 10.93
C LEU A 38 -19.54 -17.95 9.96
N ASN A 39 -20.50 -17.11 10.35
CA ASN A 39 -21.62 -16.77 9.48
C ASN A 39 -21.12 -16.11 8.19
N ALA A 40 -21.41 -16.72 7.06
CA ALA A 40 -20.91 -16.29 5.73
C ALA A 40 -21.32 -14.86 5.38
N ALA A 41 -22.55 -14.45 5.71
CA ALA A 41 -23.00 -13.09 5.43
C ALA A 41 -22.25 -12.06 6.28
N PHE A 42 -22.01 -12.35 7.55
CA PHE A 42 -21.23 -11.49 8.43
C PHE A 42 -19.78 -11.36 7.95
N VAL A 43 -19.12 -12.48 7.61
CA VAL A 43 -17.74 -12.48 7.07
C VAL A 43 -17.65 -11.67 5.80
N LEU A 44 -18.59 -11.83 4.88
CA LEU A 44 -18.61 -11.11 3.61
C LEU A 44 -18.79 -9.60 3.82
N VAL A 45 -19.75 -9.19 4.64
CA VAL A 45 -20.01 -7.77 4.95
C VAL A 45 -18.78 -7.15 5.61
N LEU A 46 -18.17 -7.85 6.56
CA LEU A 46 -16.96 -7.38 7.25
C LEU A 46 -15.79 -7.25 6.27
N ALA A 47 -15.54 -8.25 5.43
CA ALA A 47 -14.46 -8.25 4.44
C ALA A 47 -14.61 -7.11 3.43
N VAL A 48 -15.80 -6.95 2.86
CA VAL A 48 -16.09 -5.85 1.91
C VAL A 48 -15.97 -4.49 2.60
N GLY A 49 -16.49 -4.35 3.81
CA GLY A 49 -16.40 -3.12 4.59
C GLY A 49 -14.96 -2.72 4.92
N LEU A 50 -14.14 -3.68 5.34
CA LEU A 50 -12.72 -3.45 5.62
C LEU A 50 -11.94 -3.09 4.35
N LEU A 51 -12.13 -3.81 3.24
CA LEU A 51 -11.49 -3.50 1.96
C LEU A 51 -11.88 -2.11 1.47
N PHE A 52 -13.16 -1.75 1.58
CA PHE A 52 -13.63 -0.41 1.20
C PHE A 52 -13.02 0.68 2.08
N ALA A 53 -13.07 0.51 3.40
CA ALA A 53 -12.54 1.47 4.36
C ALA A 53 -11.03 1.69 4.11
N GLN A 54 -10.28 0.62 3.90
CA GLN A 54 -8.88 0.68 3.62
C GLN A 54 -8.55 1.36 2.29
N TRP A 55 -9.23 0.99 1.20
CA TRP A 55 -9.06 1.67 -0.09
C TRP A 55 -9.38 3.15 0.03
N PHE A 56 -10.43 3.49 0.80
CA PHE A 56 -10.86 4.87 0.98
C PHE A 56 -9.88 5.71 1.80
N PHE A 57 -9.30 5.12 2.85
CA PHE A 57 -8.42 5.81 3.82
C PHE A 57 -6.94 5.51 3.62
N SER A 58 -6.53 4.86 2.53
CA SER A 58 -5.15 4.42 2.31
C SER A 58 -4.11 5.52 2.44
N ASP A 59 -4.37 6.69 1.89
CA ASP A 59 -3.51 7.87 1.96
C ASP A 59 -3.41 8.41 3.40
N SER A 60 -4.54 8.54 4.07
CA SER A 60 -4.59 9.03 5.46
C SER A 60 -3.91 8.07 6.43
N ILE A 61 -4.10 6.76 6.25
CA ILE A 61 -3.46 5.72 7.07
C ILE A 61 -1.94 5.79 6.90
N ALA A 62 -1.45 5.90 5.66
CA ALA A 62 -0.02 5.98 5.38
C ALA A 62 0.61 7.24 5.99
N LEU A 63 -0.01 8.39 5.82
CA LEU A 63 0.48 9.64 6.42
C LEU A 63 0.49 9.58 7.95
N HIS A 64 -0.60 9.10 8.55
CA HIS A 64 -0.72 9.02 10.00
C HIS A 64 0.29 8.04 10.62
N SER A 65 0.52 6.90 9.97
CA SER A 65 1.50 5.89 10.43
C SER A 65 2.93 6.40 10.45
N MET A 66 3.25 7.33 9.57
CA MET A 66 4.57 7.99 9.50
C MET A 66 4.65 9.29 10.30
N GLY A 67 3.56 9.72 10.95
CA GLY A 67 3.49 11.03 11.57
C GLY A 67 3.68 12.18 10.58
N ALA A 68 3.36 11.94 9.32
CA ALA A 68 3.56 12.90 8.25
C ALA A 68 2.48 13.99 8.28
N ARG A 69 2.89 15.20 7.91
CA ARG A 69 1.99 16.35 7.75
C ARG A 69 2.05 16.89 6.34
N GLU A 70 0.92 17.25 5.79
CA GLU A 70 0.87 17.98 4.53
C GLU A 70 1.50 19.37 4.70
N VAL A 71 2.26 19.78 3.71
CA VAL A 71 2.94 21.07 3.67
C VAL A 71 2.47 21.90 2.49
N THR A 72 2.39 23.22 2.71
CA THR A 72 2.03 24.17 1.64
C THR A 72 3.27 24.61 0.85
N PRO A 73 3.09 25.22 -0.34
CA PRO A 73 4.21 25.77 -1.10
C PRO A 73 5.04 26.79 -0.33
N GLU A 74 4.41 27.55 0.59
CA GLU A 74 5.09 28.54 1.43
C GLU A 74 5.95 27.88 2.52
N GLN A 75 5.56 26.69 2.98
CA GLN A 75 6.28 25.93 4.01
C GLN A 75 7.45 25.12 3.43
N ALA A 76 7.34 24.66 2.19
CA ALA A 76 8.36 23.85 1.54
C ALA A 76 8.51 24.24 0.05
N PRO A 77 8.95 25.47 -0.27
CA PRO A 77 8.94 25.97 -1.65
C PRO A 77 9.84 25.17 -2.59
N GLN A 78 11.00 24.71 -2.14
CA GLN A 78 11.91 23.91 -2.95
C GLN A 78 11.29 22.55 -3.31
N LEU A 79 10.74 21.83 -2.33
CA LEU A 79 10.10 20.54 -2.54
C LEU A 79 8.91 20.65 -3.49
N HIS A 80 8.06 21.67 -3.31
CA HIS A 80 6.95 21.94 -4.21
C HIS A 80 7.42 22.28 -5.63
N GLY A 81 8.50 23.05 -5.76
CA GLY A 81 9.08 23.41 -7.06
C GLY A 81 9.56 22.18 -7.86
N ILE A 82 10.21 21.22 -7.18
CA ILE A 82 10.62 19.95 -7.81
C ILE A 82 9.38 19.15 -8.26
N VAL A 83 8.40 18.98 -7.38
CA VAL A 83 7.18 18.22 -7.69
C VAL A 83 6.40 18.87 -8.83
N ASP A 84 6.29 20.19 -8.87
CA ASP A 84 5.62 20.93 -9.96
C ASP A 84 6.30 20.69 -11.30
N ARG A 85 7.62 20.79 -11.34
CA ARG A 85 8.43 20.57 -12.54
C ARG A 85 8.26 19.13 -13.05
N LEU A 86 8.36 18.14 -12.17
CA LEU A 86 8.21 16.73 -12.52
C LEU A 86 6.79 16.42 -13.02
N CYS A 87 5.75 16.94 -12.34
CA CYS A 87 4.37 16.76 -12.78
C CYS A 87 4.07 17.42 -14.12
N ALA A 88 4.64 18.59 -14.39
CA ALA A 88 4.52 19.26 -15.68
C ALA A 88 5.18 18.45 -16.81
N MET A 89 6.37 17.89 -16.57
CA MET A 89 7.05 17.03 -17.53
C MET A 89 6.33 15.73 -17.81
N ALA A 90 5.69 15.15 -16.77
CA ALA A 90 4.96 13.89 -16.88
C ALA A 90 3.49 14.07 -17.34
N GLU A 91 3.03 15.30 -17.54
CA GLU A 91 1.63 15.63 -17.86
C GLU A 91 0.64 14.99 -16.87
N MET A 92 0.98 14.98 -15.57
CA MET A 92 0.17 14.38 -14.52
C MET A 92 -0.33 15.43 -13.51
N PRO A 93 -1.47 15.18 -12.84
CA PRO A 93 -1.92 16.07 -11.78
C PRO A 93 -0.93 16.07 -10.62
N LYS A 94 -0.71 17.26 -10.03
CA LYS A 94 0.15 17.42 -8.87
C LYS A 94 -0.44 16.67 -7.66
N PRO A 95 0.31 15.77 -7.02
CA PRO A 95 -0.08 15.17 -5.76
C PRO A 95 0.01 16.18 -4.61
N ARG A 96 -0.66 15.89 -3.50
CA ARG A 96 -0.40 16.56 -2.23
C ARG A 96 1.03 16.26 -1.78
N VAL A 97 1.67 17.20 -1.13
CA VAL A 97 3.04 17.06 -0.67
C VAL A 97 3.04 17.00 0.85
N ALA A 98 3.71 16.01 1.42
CA ALA A 98 3.81 15.83 2.86
C ALA A 98 5.25 15.61 3.31
N ILE A 99 5.54 15.97 4.56
CA ILE A 99 6.82 15.73 5.22
C ILE A 99 6.58 14.95 6.50
N ALA A 100 7.35 13.87 6.67
CA ALA A 100 7.41 13.10 7.91
C ALA A 100 8.69 13.48 8.68
N ASP A 101 8.55 13.80 9.96
CA ASP A 101 9.70 14.12 10.81
C ASP A 101 10.35 12.83 11.34
N VAL A 102 11.03 12.13 10.43
CA VAL A 102 11.69 10.84 10.68
C VAL A 102 13.13 10.92 10.14
N ASP A 103 14.08 10.46 10.95
CA ASP A 103 15.52 10.53 10.63
C ASP A 103 15.97 9.51 9.57
N MET A 104 15.22 8.40 9.42
CA MET A 104 15.45 7.41 8.38
C MET A 104 15.11 8.02 7.00
N PRO A 105 16.09 8.03 6.05
CA PRO A 105 15.85 8.58 4.73
C PRO A 105 14.85 7.72 3.97
N ASN A 106 13.72 8.31 3.61
CA ASN A 106 12.68 7.64 2.84
C ASN A 106 11.85 8.65 2.05
N ALA A 107 11.33 8.21 0.91
CA ALA A 107 10.25 8.86 0.20
C ALA A 107 9.26 7.80 -0.26
N PHE A 108 8.00 8.15 -0.37
CA PHE A 108 6.98 7.27 -0.91
C PHE A 108 5.83 8.07 -1.49
N ALA A 109 5.16 7.48 -2.47
CA ALA A 109 3.91 8.00 -2.97
C ALA A 109 2.78 7.00 -2.67
N THR A 110 1.63 7.54 -2.29
CA THR A 110 0.43 6.72 -2.00
C THR A 110 -0.83 7.45 -2.45
N GLY A 111 -1.93 6.74 -2.54
CA GLY A 111 -3.22 7.30 -2.91
C GLY A 111 -4.02 6.41 -3.84
N ARG A 112 -5.33 6.57 -3.84
CA ARG A 112 -6.27 5.73 -4.61
C ARG A 112 -6.38 6.11 -6.10
N SER A 113 -5.85 7.25 -6.49
CA SER A 113 -5.81 7.71 -7.89
C SER A 113 -4.79 8.84 -8.04
N PRO A 114 -4.32 9.15 -9.27
CA PRO A 114 -3.42 10.26 -9.51
C PRO A 114 -3.92 11.61 -8.98
N HIS A 115 -5.25 11.87 -9.04
CA HIS A 115 -5.87 13.09 -8.51
C HIS A 115 -5.99 13.11 -6.98
N ARG A 116 -5.83 11.96 -6.33
CA ARG A 116 -5.93 11.79 -4.87
C ARG A 116 -4.70 11.08 -4.33
N SER A 117 -3.55 11.43 -4.87
CA SER A 117 -2.25 10.95 -4.42
C SER A 117 -1.58 11.96 -3.49
N VAL A 118 -0.67 11.45 -2.70
CA VAL A 118 0.22 12.23 -1.86
C VAL A 118 1.64 11.66 -2.01
N VAL A 119 2.61 12.54 -2.13
CA VAL A 119 4.03 12.19 -2.04
C VAL A 119 4.55 12.66 -0.69
N CYS A 120 5.17 11.77 0.03
CA CYS A 120 5.73 12.04 1.35
C CYS A 120 7.25 11.86 1.33
N VAL A 121 7.95 12.79 1.96
CA VAL A 121 9.42 12.77 2.09
C VAL A 121 9.77 12.90 3.57
N THR A 122 10.77 12.16 4.03
CA THR A 122 11.24 12.29 5.41
C THR A 122 12.26 13.42 5.56
N THR A 123 12.31 14.03 6.75
CA THR A 123 13.34 15.03 7.08
C THR A 123 14.75 14.43 6.97
N GLY A 124 14.90 13.14 7.25
CA GLY A 124 16.17 12.43 7.08
C GLY A 124 16.64 12.34 5.63
N LEU A 125 15.73 12.24 4.66
CA LEU A 125 16.06 12.26 3.24
C LEU A 125 16.42 13.68 2.78
N LEU A 126 15.60 14.67 3.16
CA LEU A 126 15.83 16.09 2.81
C LEU A 126 17.17 16.65 3.31
N ARG A 127 17.69 16.10 4.41
CA ARG A 127 19.01 16.50 4.95
C ARG A 127 20.19 15.84 4.23
N ARG A 128 19.98 14.73 3.53
CA ARG A 128 21.05 13.89 2.96
C ARG A 128 21.22 14.09 1.47
N LEU A 129 20.16 14.41 0.77
CA LEU A 129 20.16 14.54 -0.67
C LEU A 129 20.25 16.01 -1.09
N ASP A 130 20.98 16.26 -2.14
CA ASP A 130 20.92 17.54 -2.85
C ASP A 130 19.66 17.62 -3.74
N GLU A 131 19.45 18.77 -4.38
CA GLU A 131 18.25 19.00 -5.18
C GLU A 131 18.12 18.03 -6.36
N GLN A 132 19.24 17.69 -7.02
CA GLN A 132 19.24 16.79 -8.18
C GLN A 132 18.99 15.33 -7.77
N GLU A 133 19.59 14.90 -6.68
CA GLU A 133 19.38 13.58 -6.11
C GLU A 133 17.92 13.42 -5.63
N LEU A 134 17.38 14.43 -4.96
CA LEU A 134 15.99 14.46 -4.51
C LEU A 134 15.01 14.44 -5.69
N GLU A 135 15.32 15.18 -6.78
CA GLU A 135 14.54 15.15 -8.01
C GLU A 135 14.52 13.75 -8.63
N GLY A 136 15.64 13.03 -8.61
CA GLY A 136 15.73 11.65 -9.08
C GLY A 136 14.83 10.70 -8.29
N VAL A 137 14.88 10.77 -6.96
CA VAL A 137 14.02 9.97 -6.07
C VAL A 137 12.55 10.29 -6.29
N LEU A 138 12.19 11.57 -6.30
CA LEU A 138 10.81 12.00 -6.51
C LEU A 138 10.27 11.64 -7.89
N SER A 139 11.10 11.68 -8.92
CA SER A 139 10.75 11.22 -10.26
C SER A 139 10.37 9.73 -10.26
N HIS A 140 11.13 8.92 -9.52
CA HIS A 140 10.83 7.51 -9.36
C HIS A 140 9.48 7.30 -8.66
N GLU A 141 9.25 7.94 -7.52
CA GLU A 141 8.00 7.84 -6.77
C GLU A 141 6.77 8.33 -7.56
N LEU A 142 6.92 9.45 -8.27
CA LEU A 142 5.86 9.99 -9.12
C LEU A 142 5.56 9.10 -10.33
N SER A 143 6.54 8.32 -10.81
CA SER A 143 6.30 7.35 -11.87
C SER A 143 5.30 6.27 -11.44
N HIS A 144 5.36 5.82 -10.19
CA HIS A 144 4.39 4.88 -9.61
C HIS A 144 2.97 5.46 -9.55
N VAL A 145 2.86 6.75 -9.24
CA VAL A 145 1.55 7.46 -9.29
C VAL A 145 1.01 7.51 -10.72
N ALA A 146 1.86 7.85 -11.68
CA ALA A 146 1.49 7.95 -13.09
C ALA A 146 1.03 6.61 -13.68
N HIS A 147 1.70 5.50 -13.31
CA HIS A 147 1.37 4.14 -13.75
C HIS A 147 0.25 3.48 -12.93
N ARG A 148 -0.24 4.14 -11.89
CA ARG A 148 -1.27 3.62 -10.95
C ARG A 148 -0.82 2.39 -10.16
N ASP A 149 0.48 2.19 -10.00
CA ASP A 149 1.08 1.09 -9.25
C ASP A 149 0.77 1.19 -7.76
N VAL A 150 0.55 2.43 -7.28
CA VAL A 150 0.22 2.73 -5.88
C VAL A 150 -1.01 1.94 -5.40
N LEU A 151 -2.00 1.72 -6.27
CA LEU A 151 -3.16 0.91 -5.91
C LEU A 151 -2.77 -0.54 -5.61
N VAL A 152 -1.91 -1.13 -6.45
CA VAL A 152 -1.43 -2.51 -6.28
C VAL A 152 -0.60 -2.63 -5.00
N MET A 153 0.32 -1.70 -4.76
CA MET A 153 1.16 -1.67 -3.57
C MET A 153 0.34 -1.48 -2.28
N THR A 154 -0.68 -0.62 -2.33
CA THR A 154 -1.59 -0.41 -1.18
C THR A 154 -2.37 -1.68 -0.85
N ILE A 155 -2.92 -2.37 -1.85
CA ILE A 155 -3.64 -3.63 -1.64
C ILE A 155 -2.70 -4.71 -1.11
N ALA A 156 -1.48 -4.82 -1.66
CA ALA A 156 -0.47 -5.77 -1.20
C ALA A 156 -0.04 -5.53 0.26
N SER A 157 0.20 -4.28 0.64
CA SER A 157 0.59 -3.92 2.01
C SER A 157 -0.43 -4.36 3.06
N VAL A 158 -1.71 -4.29 2.72
CA VAL A 158 -2.78 -4.68 3.63
C VAL A 158 -2.94 -6.19 3.72
N ALA A 159 -2.76 -6.89 2.62
CA ALA A 159 -2.68 -8.35 2.68
C ALA A 159 -1.60 -8.77 3.67
N GLY A 160 -0.42 -8.11 3.66
CA GLY A 160 0.67 -8.35 4.61
C GLY A 160 0.28 -8.07 6.07
N VAL A 161 -0.35 -6.93 6.35
CA VAL A 161 -0.79 -6.57 7.70
C VAL A 161 -1.87 -7.54 8.20
N ALA A 162 -2.85 -7.87 7.37
CA ALA A 162 -3.90 -8.82 7.71
C ALA A 162 -3.32 -10.22 7.99
N ALA A 163 -2.41 -10.69 7.14
CA ALA A 163 -1.72 -11.95 7.32
C ALA A 163 -0.92 -11.99 8.63
N GLY A 164 -0.18 -10.92 8.94
CA GLY A 164 0.57 -10.80 10.18
C GLY A 164 -0.32 -10.80 11.43
N PHE A 165 -1.45 -10.12 11.38
CA PHE A 165 -2.43 -10.12 12.47
C PHE A 165 -3.02 -11.52 12.70
N LEU A 166 -3.42 -12.20 11.63
CA LEU A 166 -3.99 -13.53 11.71
C LEU A 166 -2.99 -14.58 12.20
N THR A 167 -1.74 -14.49 11.76
CA THR A 167 -0.66 -15.35 12.27
C THR A 167 -0.52 -15.19 13.79
N ARG A 168 -0.54 -13.94 14.29
CA ARG A 168 -0.51 -13.69 15.75
C ARG A 168 -1.71 -14.23 16.46
N MET A 169 -2.91 -14.04 15.91
CA MET A 169 -4.14 -14.62 16.50
C MET A 169 -4.09 -16.15 16.52
N ALA A 170 -3.63 -16.80 15.44
CA ALA A 170 -3.50 -18.24 15.37
C ALA A 170 -2.48 -18.77 16.39
N LEU A 171 -1.35 -18.10 16.56
CA LEU A 171 -0.33 -18.46 17.55
C LEU A 171 -0.84 -18.27 18.98
N TRP A 172 -1.58 -17.19 19.27
CA TRP A 172 -2.14 -16.95 20.61
C TRP A 172 -3.36 -17.82 20.93
N GLY A 173 -4.24 -18.06 19.93
CA GLY A 173 -5.43 -18.92 20.08
C GLY A 173 -5.08 -20.41 20.15
N GLY A 174 -4.02 -20.85 19.50
CA GLY A 174 -3.55 -22.23 19.49
C GLY A 174 -2.91 -22.70 20.79
N MET A 175 -2.50 -21.78 21.69
CA MET A 175 -1.93 -22.14 23.02
C MET A 175 -2.94 -22.65 24.02
N GLY A 176 -4.26 -22.53 23.75
CA GLY A 176 -5.33 -22.90 24.70
C GLY A 176 -6.20 -24.10 24.33
N ARG A 177 -6.20 -24.56 23.06
CA ARG A 177 -7.07 -25.66 22.60
C ARG A 177 -6.32 -26.59 21.66
N ARG A 178 -6.08 -27.80 22.13
CA ARG A 178 -5.39 -28.90 21.42
C ARG A 178 -6.39 -29.70 20.58
N ASP A 179 -7.16 -29.04 19.71
CA ASP A 179 -8.07 -29.72 18.80
C ASP A 179 -7.42 -29.79 17.40
N GLN A 180 -7.53 -30.95 16.74
CA GLN A 180 -6.88 -31.22 15.44
C GLN A 180 -7.29 -30.19 14.38
N ASN A 181 -8.54 -29.72 14.43
CA ASN A 181 -9.05 -28.70 13.52
C ASN A 181 -8.37 -27.35 13.74
N THR A 182 -8.04 -26.99 14.97
CA THR A 182 -7.35 -25.73 15.31
C THR A 182 -5.91 -25.73 14.77
N ALA A 183 -5.23 -26.88 14.81
CA ALA A 183 -3.89 -27.03 14.26
C ALA A 183 -3.87 -26.86 12.74
N LEU A 184 -4.81 -27.47 12.02
CA LEU A 184 -4.94 -27.33 10.56
C LEU A 184 -5.24 -25.89 10.13
N VAL A 185 -6.14 -25.21 10.85
CA VAL A 185 -6.46 -23.79 10.63
C VAL A 185 -5.24 -22.92 10.86
N SER A 186 -4.49 -23.15 11.93
CA SER A 186 -3.26 -22.40 12.22
C SER A 186 -2.20 -22.60 11.14
N LEU A 187 -2.01 -23.82 10.66
CA LEU A 187 -1.10 -24.13 9.55
C LEU A 187 -1.54 -23.46 8.24
N ALA A 188 -2.83 -23.48 7.93
CA ALA A 188 -3.37 -22.81 6.74
C ALA A 188 -3.14 -21.29 6.79
N ILE A 189 -3.36 -20.67 7.94
CA ILE A 189 -3.12 -19.23 8.16
C ILE A 189 -1.62 -18.90 8.00
N ILE A 190 -0.73 -19.72 8.56
CA ILE A 190 0.73 -19.53 8.43
C ILE A 190 1.15 -19.68 6.97
N ALA A 191 0.65 -20.69 6.25
CA ALA A 191 0.97 -20.91 4.84
C ALA A 191 0.50 -19.74 3.95
N VAL A 192 -0.73 -19.26 4.18
CA VAL A 192 -1.28 -18.08 3.49
C VAL A 192 -0.46 -16.83 3.79
N SER A 193 -0.06 -16.63 5.05
CA SER A 193 0.78 -15.51 5.44
C SER A 193 2.16 -15.57 4.78
N ALA A 194 2.78 -16.74 4.71
CA ALA A 194 4.06 -16.93 4.03
C ALA A 194 3.95 -16.62 2.52
N LEU A 195 2.84 -16.99 1.89
CA LEU A 195 2.59 -16.68 0.49
C LEU A 195 2.44 -15.16 0.25
N VAL A 196 1.76 -14.44 1.17
CA VAL A 196 1.63 -12.98 1.10
C VAL A 196 2.98 -12.28 1.18
N TYR A 197 3.90 -12.78 2.02
CA TYR A 197 5.25 -12.21 2.14
C TYR A 197 6.18 -12.58 0.98
N ALA A 198 5.83 -13.59 0.17
CA ALA A 198 6.63 -14.04 -0.98
C ALA A 198 6.27 -13.34 -2.30
N VAL A 199 5.14 -12.60 -2.34
CA VAL A 199 4.63 -11.85 -3.50
C VAL A 199 4.94 -10.38 -3.34
#